data_bbf9901cb7f90bd96e36c79537724e0f
#
_entry.id   bbf9901cb7f90bd96e36c79537724e0f
#
_cell.length_a   1.000
_cell.length_b   1.000
_cell.length_c   1.000
_cell.angle_alpha   90.00
_cell.angle_beta   90.00
_cell.angle_gamma   90.00
#
_symmetry.space_group_name_H-M   'P 1'
#
loop_
_entity.id
_entity.type
_entity.pdbx_description
1 polymer ?
#
loop_
_entity_poly.entity_id
_entity_poly.type
_entity_poly.pdbx_seq_one_letter_code
_entity_poly.pdbx_strand_id
1 'polypeptide(L)'
;MPFRGPAVQLDELADRLATLALRDGDSVTIADNRPGATDSQRGAVAILGVGERQTSYHARNRGADANQAPWLVFIDADVVAPPDLLDRYFAQPPADETGVLAGAVVDETPPDAPGEGNPAVRYAYLKSSMSQEITLAHEGWPFAQTANAAVRRQAFAQVGGFEAGIRSGGDADLCFRLRAAGWALERREQAAVVHRNRTTIARMLGQRVRHGAGAAWLSRRWPGALPRRRRPGLALWSTRRAVHGIKAAARGDRDEALLGLLDGPTVWAFELGRLVPNRPFPRPVPARRSRAGSGG
;
A
#
# COMPACT_ATOMS: atom_id res chain seq x y z
N MET A 1 -10.50 -2.61 5.12
CA MET A 1 -9.91 -2.06 3.86
C MET A 1 -10.04 -0.54 3.84
N PRO A 2 -8.97 0.26 3.65
CA PRO A 2 -9.07 1.71 3.50
C PRO A 2 -9.52 2.08 2.08
N PHE A 3 -10.44 3.03 1.96
CA PHE A 3 -10.92 3.51 0.66
C PHE A 3 -10.88 5.04 0.56
N ARG A 4 -10.47 5.53 -0.61
CA ARG A 4 -10.54 6.94 -0.99
C ARG A 4 -10.57 7.09 -2.51
N GLY A 5 -11.76 7.04 -3.06
CA GLY A 5 -12.00 7.12 -4.51
C GLY A 5 -13.37 7.72 -4.84
N PRO A 6 -13.77 7.77 -6.10
CA PRO A 6 -15.14 8.12 -6.49
C PRO A 6 -16.19 7.17 -5.88
N ALA A 7 -17.42 7.66 -5.67
CA ALA A 7 -18.49 6.86 -5.06
C ALA A 7 -18.78 5.56 -5.83
N VAL A 8 -18.81 5.61 -7.16
CA VAL A 8 -19.02 4.43 -8.00
C VAL A 8 -17.99 3.31 -7.73
N GLN A 9 -16.74 3.67 -7.47
CA GLN A 9 -15.70 2.69 -7.13
C GLN A 9 -15.88 2.08 -5.74
N LEU A 10 -16.57 2.77 -4.82
CA LEU A 10 -16.90 2.22 -3.50
C LEU A 10 -17.92 1.08 -3.65
N ASP A 11 -18.93 1.28 -4.48
CA ASP A 11 -19.96 0.27 -4.74
C ASP A 11 -19.36 -0.97 -5.43
N GLU A 12 -18.55 -0.77 -6.46
CA GLU A 12 -17.83 -1.86 -7.14
C GLU A 12 -16.89 -2.61 -6.18
N LEU A 13 -16.26 -1.90 -5.26
CA LEU A 13 -15.40 -2.49 -4.25
C LEU A 13 -16.19 -3.35 -3.27
N ALA A 14 -17.33 -2.84 -2.78
CA ALA A 14 -18.19 -3.59 -1.87
C ALA A 14 -18.73 -4.87 -2.54
N ASP A 15 -19.16 -4.79 -3.80
CA ASP A 15 -19.64 -5.96 -4.55
C ASP A 15 -18.55 -7.03 -4.72
N ARG A 16 -17.29 -6.60 -5.01
CA ARG A 16 -16.16 -7.54 -5.07
C ARG A 16 -15.85 -8.18 -3.72
N LEU A 17 -15.92 -7.41 -2.63
CA LEU A 17 -15.67 -7.95 -1.29
C LEU A 17 -16.77 -8.87 -0.80
N ALA A 18 -17.99 -8.70 -1.27
CA ALA A 18 -19.10 -9.58 -0.95
C ALA A 18 -18.91 -10.99 -1.53
N THR A 19 -17.96 -11.19 -2.46
CA THR A 19 -17.64 -12.54 -3.00
C THR A 19 -16.69 -13.34 -2.11
N LEU A 20 -16.11 -12.74 -1.06
CA LEU A 20 -15.26 -13.47 -0.13
C LEU A 20 -16.02 -14.52 0.63
N ALA A 21 -15.48 -15.73 0.69
CA ALA A 21 -16.01 -16.81 1.54
C ALA A 21 -15.70 -16.47 3.00
N LEU A 22 -16.73 -16.08 3.74
CA LEU A 22 -16.65 -15.72 5.16
C LEU A 22 -17.12 -16.91 6.01
N ARG A 23 -16.45 -17.14 7.13
CA ARG A 23 -16.85 -18.09 8.17
C ARG A 23 -17.71 -17.38 9.22
N ASP A 24 -18.34 -18.15 10.08
CA ASP A 24 -19.08 -17.61 11.22
C ASP A 24 -18.14 -16.75 12.11
N GLY A 25 -18.55 -15.52 12.35
CA GLY A 25 -17.75 -14.54 13.09
C GLY A 25 -16.80 -13.68 12.25
N ASP A 26 -16.59 -14.00 10.97
CA ASP A 26 -15.87 -13.12 10.06
C ASP A 26 -16.73 -11.92 9.64
N SER A 27 -16.09 -10.81 9.34
CA SER A 27 -16.76 -9.62 8.81
C SER A 27 -15.86 -8.84 7.85
N VAL A 28 -16.50 -8.12 6.93
CA VAL A 28 -15.80 -7.26 5.96
C VAL A 28 -16.17 -5.81 6.21
N THR A 29 -15.14 -4.97 6.32
CA THR A 29 -15.32 -3.54 6.58
C THR A 29 -14.50 -2.72 5.56
N ILE A 30 -15.15 -1.78 4.90
CA ILE A 30 -14.52 -0.71 4.14
C ILE A 30 -14.48 0.54 5.02
N ALA A 31 -13.31 1.08 5.28
CA ALA A 31 -13.15 2.36 5.96
C ALA A 31 -13.07 3.48 4.91
N ASP A 32 -14.18 4.16 4.69
CA ASP A 32 -14.32 5.24 3.71
C ASP A 32 -13.71 6.54 4.24
N ASN A 33 -12.53 6.84 3.73
CA ASN A 33 -11.72 7.99 4.15
C ASN A 33 -11.99 9.26 3.29
N ARG A 34 -13.15 9.35 2.64
CA ARG A 34 -13.57 10.56 1.94
C ARG A 34 -14.08 11.61 2.93
N PRO A 35 -13.85 12.91 2.67
CA PRO A 35 -14.46 13.96 3.48
C PRO A 35 -16.00 13.84 3.48
N GLY A 36 -16.61 13.86 4.67
CA GLY A 36 -18.07 13.77 4.81
C GLY A 36 -18.66 12.38 4.58
N ALA A 37 -17.83 11.32 4.48
CA ALA A 37 -18.32 9.95 4.45
C ALA A 37 -19.09 9.61 5.72
N THR A 38 -20.19 8.88 5.58
CA THR A 38 -21.06 8.40 6.67
C THR A 38 -21.10 6.89 6.67
N ASP A 39 -21.48 6.32 7.81
CA ASP A 39 -21.66 4.88 7.94
C ASP A 39 -22.80 4.40 7.06
N SER A 40 -22.60 3.26 6.42
CA SER A 40 -23.58 2.57 5.58
C SER A 40 -23.27 1.09 5.48
N GLN A 41 -24.09 0.34 4.77
CA GLN A 41 -23.90 -1.08 4.54
C GLN A 41 -24.32 -1.45 3.11
N ARG A 42 -23.57 -2.36 2.48
CA ARG A 42 -23.93 -2.95 1.18
C ARG A 42 -23.80 -4.46 1.25
N GLY A 43 -24.94 -5.17 1.28
CA GLY A 43 -24.96 -6.60 1.55
C GLY A 43 -24.31 -6.93 2.90
N ALA A 44 -23.35 -7.87 2.90
CA ALA A 44 -22.58 -8.25 4.08
C ALA A 44 -21.40 -7.31 4.39
N VAL A 45 -21.16 -6.28 3.58
CA VAL A 45 -20.01 -5.37 3.71
C VAL A 45 -20.43 -4.12 4.49
N ALA A 46 -19.82 -3.91 5.66
CA ALA A 46 -19.95 -2.68 6.42
C ALA A 46 -19.07 -1.57 5.81
N ILE A 47 -19.59 -0.36 5.74
CA ILE A 47 -18.88 0.83 5.27
C ILE A 47 -18.85 1.84 6.41
N LEU A 48 -17.66 2.16 6.93
CA LEU A 48 -17.47 3.12 8.00
C LEU A 48 -16.99 4.46 7.45
N GLY A 49 -17.67 5.54 7.76
CA GLY A 49 -17.25 6.90 7.46
C GLY A 49 -16.12 7.35 8.40
N VAL A 50 -14.89 7.49 7.89
CA VAL A 50 -13.69 7.82 8.68
C VAL A 50 -12.92 9.00 8.09
N GLY A 51 -13.64 9.97 7.55
CA GLY A 51 -13.07 11.13 6.82
C GLY A 51 -12.41 12.20 7.71
N GLU A 52 -12.38 12.05 9.03
CA GLU A 52 -11.80 13.01 9.97
C GLU A 52 -10.28 13.16 9.84
N ARG A 53 -9.58 12.12 9.45
CA ARG A 53 -8.15 12.15 9.13
C ARG A 53 -7.85 11.36 7.86
N GLN A 54 -7.33 12.02 6.85
CA GLN A 54 -7.17 11.46 5.50
C GLN A 54 -5.86 10.71 5.30
N THR A 55 -5.68 9.62 6.05
CA THR A 55 -4.59 8.65 5.83
C THR A 55 -5.14 7.24 5.79
N SER A 56 -4.51 6.37 4.98
CA SER A 56 -4.87 4.95 4.94
C SER A 56 -4.66 4.26 6.29
N TYR A 57 -3.67 4.71 7.07
CA TYR A 57 -3.37 4.14 8.39
C TYR A 57 -4.43 4.49 9.42
N HIS A 58 -4.96 5.73 9.41
CA HIS A 58 -6.10 6.09 10.23
C HIS A 58 -7.32 5.22 9.86
N ALA A 59 -7.62 5.11 8.57
CA ALA A 59 -8.73 4.30 8.10
C ALA A 59 -8.58 2.81 8.50
N ARG A 60 -7.36 2.24 8.42
CA ARG A 60 -7.11 0.87 8.87
C ARG A 60 -7.30 0.70 10.38
N ASN A 61 -6.85 1.65 11.20
CA ASN A 61 -7.09 1.61 12.64
C ASN A 61 -8.59 1.61 12.94
N ARG A 62 -9.35 2.54 12.35
CA ARG A 62 -10.81 2.62 12.54
C ARG A 62 -11.53 1.36 12.06
N GLY A 63 -11.11 0.78 10.92
CA GLY A 63 -11.65 -0.50 10.46
C GLY A 63 -11.29 -1.68 11.38
N ALA A 64 -10.12 -1.65 12.02
CA ALA A 64 -9.73 -2.67 12.99
C ALA A 64 -10.57 -2.64 14.27
N ASP A 65 -11.07 -1.47 14.66
CA ASP A 65 -11.93 -1.29 15.84
C ASP A 65 -13.37 -1.80 15.60
N ALA A 66 -13.76 -2.09 14.36
CA ALA A 66 -15.14 -2.41 13.98
C ALA A 66 -15.63 -3.78 14.47
N ASN A 67 -14.75 -4.71 14.80
CA ASN A 67 -15.08 -6.04 15.29
C ASN A 67 -14.03 -6.59 16.26
N GLN A 68 -14.23 -7.83 16.74
CA GLN A 68 -13.35 -8.49 17.71
C GLN A 68 -12.69 -9.78 17.19
N ALA A 69 -12.72 -10.03 15.87
CA ALA A 69 -12.08 -11.20 15.29
C ALA A 69 -10.58 -11.28 15.69
N PRO A 70 -10.04 -12.49 15.95
CA PRO A 70 -8.67 -12.67 16.45
C PRO A 70 -7.59 -12.24 15.46
N TRP A 71 -7.92 -12.16 14.18
CA TRP A 71 -7.05 -11.72 13.10
C TRP A 71 -7.68 -10.56 12.31
N LEU A 72 -6.84 -9.63 11.88
CA LEU A 72 -7.17 -8.46 11.09
C LEU A 72 -6.52 -8.61 9.71
N VAL A 73 -7.31 -8.92 8.68
CA VAL A 73 -6.80 -9.01 7.30
C VAL A 73 -6.90 -7.64 6.64
N PHE A 74 -5.75 -7.04 6.36
CA PHE A 74 -5.64 -5.76 5.65
C PHE A 74 -5.39 -6.03 4.17
N ILE A 75 -6.22 -5.47 3.32
CA ILE A 75 -6.02 -5.44 1.86
C ILE A 75 -6.27 -4.03 1.34
N ASP A 76 -5.62 -3.65 0.24
CA ASP A 76 -5.80 -2.35 -0.40
C ASP A 76 -6.97 -2.35 -1.38
N ALA A 77 -7.57 -1.19 -1.64
CA ALA A 77 -8.74 -1.06 -2.52
C ALA A 77 -8.41 -1.32 -4.01
N ASP A 78 -7.14 -1.27 -4.38
CA ASP A 78 -6.62 -1.54 -5.72
C ASP A 78 -6.07 -2.98 -5.88
N VAL A 79 -6.45 -3.90 -4.97
CA VAL A 79 -6.19 -5.33 -5.15
C VAL A 79 -7.47 -6.12 -5.47
N VAL A 80 -7.32 -7.25 -6.14
CA VAL A 80 -8.35 -8.25 -6.38
C VAL A 80 -8.00 -9.49 -5.57
N ALA A 81 -8.84 -9.79 -4.59
CA ALA A 81 -8.70 -10.96 -3.73
C ALA A 81 -9.49 -12.14 -4.30
N PRO A 82 -8.98 -13.38 -4.24
CA PRO A 82 -9.77 -14.57 -4.56
C PRO A 82 -10.81 -14.81 -3.46
N PRO A 83 -11.96 -15.45 -3.77
CA PRO A 83 -13.02 -15.70 -2.79
C PRO A 83 -12.54 -16.48 -1.55
N ASP A 84 -11.62 -17.41 -1.72
CA ASP A 84 -11.05 -18.28 -0.69
C ASP A 84 -9.79 -17.69 0.01
N LEU A 85 -9.58 -16.38 -0.07
CA LEU A 85 -8.40 -15.72 0.50
C LEU A 85 -8.20 -16.06 2.00
N LEU A 86 -9.27 -16.05 2.79
CA LEU A 86 -9.19 -16.35 4.22
C LEU A 86 -8.79 -17.81 4.47
N ASP A 87 -9.33 -18.74 3.71
CA ASP A 87 -8.95 -20.16 3.81
C ASP A 87 -7.48 -20.37 3.50
N ARG A 88 -6.96 -19.66 2.49
CA ARG A 88 -5.53 -19.72 2.14
C ARG A 88 -4.62 -19.14 3.23
N TYR A 89 -5.05 -18.09 3.92
CA TYR A 89 -4.31 -17.54 5.05
C TYR A 89 -4.18 -18.53 6.21
N PHE A 90 -5.25 -19.28 6.48
CA PHE A 90 -5.37 -20.13 7.66
C PHE A 90 -5.39 -21.62 7.32
N ALA A 91 -4.96 -22.01 6.12
CA ALA A 91 -4.76 -23.40 5.73
C ALA A 91 -3.77 -24.15 6.65
N GLN A 92 -2.80 -23.42 7.17
CA GLN A 92 -1.89 -23.90 8.21
C GLN A 92 -2.07 -23.01 9.46
N PRO A 93 -2.22 -23.60 10.66
CA PRO A 93 -2.30 -22.83 11.88
C PRO A 93 -1.05 -21.94 12.04
N PRO A 94 -1.21 -20.63 12.33
CA PRO A 94 -0.08 -19.77 12.66
C PRO A 94 0.54 -20.19 14.00
N ALA A 95 1.86 -20.09 14.12
CA ALA A 95 2.54 -20.30 15.40
C ALA A 95 2.10 -19.25 16.44
N ASP A 96 2.25 -19.57 17.73
CA ASP A 96 1.77 -18.70 18.82
C ASP A 96 2.46 -17.32 18.82
N GLU A 97 3.74 -17.30 18.49
CA GLU A 97 4.55 -16.07 18.35
C GLU A 97 4.30 -15.31 17.05
N THR A 98 3.51 -15.84 16.12
CA THR A 98 3.24 -15.16 14.85
C THR A 98 2.29 -13.98 15.04
N GLY A 99 2.79 -12.78 14.82
CA GLY A 99 2.03 -11.53 14.85
C GLY A 99 1.52 -11.10 13.46
N VAL A 100 2.21 -11.49 12.38
CA VAL A 100 1.86 -11.10 11.01
C VAL A 100 1.98 -12.28 10.06
N LEU A 101 0.95 -12.48 9.25
CA LEU A 101 0.97 -13.35 8.08
C LEU A 101 1.03 -12.47 6.83
N ALA A 102 2.10 -12.60 6.05
CA ALA A 102 2.31 -11.82 4.82
C ALA A 102 1.81 -12.62 3.61
N GLY A 103 0.66 -12.27 3.07
CA GLY A 103 0.12 -12.86 1.84
C GLY A 103 0.85 -12.34 0.60
N ALA A 104 0.92 -13.14 -0.45
CA ALA A 104 1.56 -12.71 -1.69
C ALA A 104 0.79 -11.57 -2.37
N VAL A 105 1.52 -10.66 -3.00
CA VAL A 105 0.96 -9.62 -3.88
C VAL A 105 1.61 -9.76 -5.24
N VAL A 106 0.79 -9.99 -6.25
CA VAL A 106 1.21 -10.17 -7.64
C VAL A 106 0.73 -8.96 -8.43
N ASP A 107 1.62 -8.34 -9.18
CA ASP A 107 1.22 -7.26 -10.10
C ASP A 107 0.35 -7.82 -11.23
N GLU A 108 -0.70 -7.08 -11.62
CA GLU A 108 -1.54 -7.47 -12.76
C GLU A 108 -0.71 -7.69 -14.02
N THR A 109 -1.00 -8.78 -14.74
CA THR A 109 -0.30 -9.11 -15.97
C THR A 109 -0.73 -8.14 -17.08
N PRO A 110 0.19 -7.36 -17.68
CA PRO A 110 -0.11 -6.55 -18.84
C PRO A 110 -0.33 -7.43 -20.09
N PRO A 111 -0.83 -6.90 -21.21
CA PRO A 111 -0.89 -7.62 -22.49
C PRO A 111 0.45 -8.28 -22.84
N ASP A 112 0.41 -9.50 -23.41
CA ASP A 112 1.58 -10.39 -23.57
C ASP A 112 2.66 -9.83 -24.51
N ALA A 113 2.30 -9.01 -25.50
CA ALA A 113 3.28 -8.49 -26.44
C ALA A 113 4.20 -7.43 -25.79
N PRO A 114 5.54 -7.59 -25.88
CA PRO A 114 6.51 -6.63 -25.37
C PRO A 114 6.25 -5.23 -25.92
N GLY A 115 6.15 -4.23 -25.04
CA GLY A 115 5.88 -2.83 -25.37
C GLY A 115 4.43 -2.52 -25.75
N GLU A 116 3.51 -3.47 -25.62
CA GLU A 116 2.09 -3.22 -25.68
C GLU A 116 1.53 -2.81 -24.32
N GLY A 117 0.36 -2.19 -24.35
CA GLY A 117 -0.33 -1.75 -23.15
C GLY A 117 0.25 -0.48 -22.53
N ASN A 118 -0.12 -0.25 -21.28
CA ASN A 118 0.26 0.95 -20.54
C ASN A 118 1.70 0.86 -20.00
N PRO A 119 2.61 1.79 -20.34
CA PRO A 119 4.02 1.71 -19.94
C PRO A 119 4.22 1.78 -18.42
N ALA A 120 3.35 2.44 -17.65
CA ALA A 120 3.46 2.47 -16.20
C ALA A 120 3.09 1.11 -15.58
N VAL A 121 2.03 0.46 -16.08
CA VAL A 121 1.61 -0.90 -15.66
C VAL A 121 2.69 -1.91 -16.04
N ARG A 122 3.19 -1.86 -17.29
CA ARG A 122 4.25 -2.76 -17.76
C ARG A 122 5.54 -2.64 -16.94
N TYR A 123 5.95 -1.40 -16.65
CA TYR A 123 7.12 -1.15 -15.80
C TYR A 123 6.93 -1.72 -14.39
N ALA A 124 5.76 -1.51 -13.76
CA ALA A 124 5.48 -2.03 -12.43
C ALA A 124 5.54 -3.57 -12.40
N TYR A 125 4.95 -4.22 -13.40
CA TYR A 125 5.00 -5.68 -13.59
C TYR A 125 6.44 -6.19 -13.74
N LEU A 126 7.23 -5.62 -14.67
CA LEU A 126 8.63 -6.02 -14.90
C LEU A 126 9.52 -5.83 -13.66
N LYS A 127 9.17 -4.89 -12.78
CA LYS A 127 9.89 -4.63 -11.51
C LYS A 127 9.35 -5.44 -10.33
N SER A 128 8.28 -6.20 -10.50
CA SER A 128 7.57 -6.87 -9.40
C SER A 128 7.35 -5.90 -8.23
N SER A 129 6.81 -4.71 -8.56
CA SER A 129 6.85 -3.53 -7.70
C SER A 129 6.13 -3.71 -6.35
N MET A 130 5.21 -4.66 -6.27
CA MET A 130 4.43 -4.98 -5.06
C MET A 130 4.80 -6.33 -4.44
N SER A 131 5.91 -6.96 -4.86
CA SER A 131 6.34 -8.24 -4.29
C SER A 131 6.57 -8.14 -2.79
N GLN A 132 5.86 -8.96 -2.01
CA GLN A 132 6.09 -9.15 -0.57
C GLN A 132 7.48 -9.76 -0.30
N GLU A 133 7.96 -10.61 -1.21
CA GLU A 133 9.26 -11.25 -1.08
C GLU A 133 10.39 -10.22 -0.95
N ILE A 134 10.37 -9.16 -1.76
CA ILE A 134 11.38 -8.10 -1.72
C ILE A 134 11.40 -7.40 -0.34
N THR A 135 10.25 -7.15 0.25
CA THR A 135 10.16 -6.46 1.54
C THR A 135 10.44 -7.39 2.73
N LEU A 136 10.09 -8.67 2.61
CA LEU A 136 10.40 -9.68 3.63
C LEU A 136 11.88 -10.08 3.61
N ALA A 137 12.55 -10.04 2.45
CA ALA A 137 13.97 -10.30 2.31
C ALA A 137 14.87 -9.12 2.73
N HIS A 138 14.28 -7.97 3.16
CA HIS A 138 15.07 -6.81 3.56
C HIS A 138 15.88 -7.11 4.83
N GLU A 139 17.19 -7.17 4.67
CA GLU A 139 18.13 -7.60 5.72
C GLU A 139 17.99 -6.73 6.98
N GLY A 140 17.83 -7.38 8.13
CA GLY A 140 17.64 -6.73 9.44
C GLY A 140 16.29 -6.03 9.65
N TRP A 141 15.56 -5.68 8.56
CA TRP A 141 14.34 -4.87 8.61
C TRP A 141 13.20 -5.41 7.74
N PRO A 142 12.87 -6.71 7.79
CA PRO A 142 11.78 -7.28 7.01
C PRO A 142 10.43 -6.71 7.46
N PHE A 143 9.53 -6.53 6.49
CA PHE A 143 8.17 -6.08 6.75
C PHE A 143 7.18 -6.61 5.71
N ALA A 144 5.95 -6.82 6.14
CA ALA A 144 4.83 -7.13 5.28
C ALA A 144 4.15 -5.84 4.77
N GLN A 145 3.80 -5.80 3.50
CA GLN A 145 3.00 -4.72 2.92
C GLN A 145 1.52 -4.98 3.24
N THR A 146 0.83 -3.96 3.75
CA THR A 146 -0.60 -4.05 4.09
C THR A 146 -1.53 -4.03 2.87
N ALA A 147 -0.96 -4.10 1.67
CA ALA A 147 -1.72 -4.43 0.47
C ALA A 147 -2.33 -5.85 0.56
N ASN A 148 -1.69 -6.76 1.31
CA ASN A 148 -2.20 -8.10 1.65
C ASN A 148 -1.46 -8.66 2.88
N ALA A 149 -1.98 -8.40 4.07
CA ALA A 149 -1.38 -8.90 5.31
C ALA A 149 -2.46 -9.18 6.37
N ALA A 150 -2.35 -10.31 7.07
CA ALA A 150 -3.13 -10.58 8.27
C ALA A 150 -2.29 -10.29 9.52
N VAL A 151 -2.85 -9.56 10.47
CA VAL A 151 -2.19 -9.18 11.72
C VAL A 151 -2.99 -9.73 12.90
N ARG A 152 -2.32 -10.43 13.82
CA ARG A 152 -2.96 -10.93 15.05
C ARG A 152 -3.46 -9.73 15.87
N ARG A 153 -4.75 -9.72 16.24
CA ARG A 153 -5.36 -8.59 16.97
C ARG A 153 -4.64 -8.27 18.26
N GLN A 154 -4.25 -9.28 19.04
CA GLN A 154 -3.48 -9.09 20.27
C GLN A 154 -2.17 -8.34 19.99
N ALA A 155 -1.41 -8.77 18.97
CA ALA A 155 -0.16 -8.14 18.58
C ALA A 155 -0.38 -6.69 18.11
N PHE A 156 -1.41 -6.46 17.28
CA PHE A 156 -1.81 -5.13 16.80
C PHE A 156 -2.15 -4.17 17.94
N ALA A 157 -2.96 -4.63 18.90
CA ALA A 157 -3.34 -3.85 20.08
C ALA A 157 -2.14 -3.55 20.98
N GLN A 158 -1.26 -4.54 21.21
CA GLN A 158 -0.07 -4.38 22.06
C GLN A 158 0.85 -3.26 21.57
N VAL A 159 0.99 -3.07 20.26
CA VAL A 159 1.83 -2.01 19.70
C VAL A 159 1.08 -0.73 19.35
N GLY A 160 -0.23 -0.64 19.65
CA GLY A 160 -1.06 0.53 19.44
C GLY A 160 -1.46 0.80 17.99
N GLY A 161 -1.51 -0.25 17.14
CA GLY A 161 -1.95 -0.14 15.75
C GLY A 161 -0.98 0.63 14.84
N PHE A 162 -1.50 1.20 13.75
CA PHE A 162 -0.71 2.01 12.83
C PHE A 162 -0.49 3.44 13.34
N GLU A 163 0.65 4.03 13.00
CA GLU A 163 0.87 5.48 13.14
C GLU A 163 -0.05 6.24 12.16
N ALA A 164 -1.10 6.84 12.69
CA ALA A 164 -2.14 7.47 11.88
C ALA A 164 -1.75 8.83 11.29
N GLY A 165 -0.66 9.45 11.78
CA GLY A 165 -0.21 10.78 11.39
C GLY A 165 0.65 10.83 10.14
N ILE A 166 0.93 9.71 9.49
CA ILE A 166 1.83 9.61 8.34
C ILE A 166 1.12 9.14 7.07
N ARG A 167 1.75 9.38 5.92
CA ARG A 167 1.20 9.00 4.61
C ARG A 167 1.81 7.74 4.01
N SER A 168 3.00 7.34 4.47
CA SER A 168 3.74 6.21 3.92
C SER A 168 4.70 5.62 4.96
N GLY A 169 4.98 4.33 4.85
CA GLY A 169 5.91 3.61 5.72
C GLY A 169 5.28 3.06 7.01
N GLY A 170 3.97 3.16 7.19
CA GLY A 170 3.30 2.67 8.39
C GLY A 170 3.26 1.16 8.50
N ASP A 171 3.25 0.43 7.38
CA ASP A 171 3.36 -1.03 7.31
C ASP A 171 4.72 -1.50 7.85
N ALA A 172 5.82 -0.89 7.38
CA ALA A 172 7.16 -1.19 7.88
C ALA A 172 7.29 -0.82 9.37
N ASP A 173 6.82 0.36 9.78
CA ASP A 173 6.83 0.78 11.19
C ASP A 173 6.04 -0.18 12.09
N LEU A 174 4.85 -0.61 11.66
CA LEU A 174 4.05 -1.60 12.39
C LEU A 174 4.84 -2.90 12.56
N CYS A 175 5.40 -3.45 11.48
CA CYS A 175 6.18 -4.68 11.52
C CYS A 175 7.43 -4.55 12.40
N PHE A 176 8.11 -3.40 12.37
CA PHE A 176 9.29 -3.17 13.21
C PHE A 176 8.92 -3.10 14.71
N ARG A 177 7.79 -2.44 15.06
CA ARG A 177 7.28 -2.43 16.44
C ARG A 177 6.83 -3.82 16.90
N LEU A 178 6.17 -4.59 16.05
CA LEU A 178 5.75 -5.97 16.35
C LEU A 178 6.96 -6.85 16.62
N ARG A 179 7.99 -6.78 15.76
CA ARG A 179 9.23 -7.54 15.98
C ARG A 179 9.97 -7.11 17.25
N ALA A 180 10.04 -5.82 17.54
CA ALA A 180 10.61 -5.32 18.80
C ALA A 180 9.82 -5.78 20.03
N ALA A 181 8.55 -6.09 19.90
CA ALA A 181 7.69 -6.68 20.92
C ALA A 181 7.74 -8.23 20.97
N GLY A 182 8.59 -8.86 20.16
CA GLY A 182 8.79 -10.31 20.13
C GLY A 182 7.93 -11.09 19.13
N TRP A 183 7.09 -10.41 18.32
CA TRP A 183 6.25 -11.08 17.34
C TRP A 183 6.99 -11.42 16.06
N ALA A 184 6.72 -12.61 15.52
CA ALA A 184 7.27 -13.11 14.27
C ALA A 184 6.42 -12.66 13.06
N LEU A 185 7.09 -12.58 11.89
CA LEU A 185 6.46 -12.44 10.57
C LEU A 185 6.55 -13.77 9.84
N GLU A 186 5.43 -14.26 9.33
CA GLU A 186 5.32 -15.53 8.63
C GLU A 186 4.76 -15.31 7.22
N ARG A 187 5.34 -15.98 6.21
CA ARG A 187 4.89 -15.87 4.82
C ARG A 187 3.71 -16.83 4.56
N ARG A 188 2.71 -16.35 3.83
CA ARG A 188 1.56 -17.12 3.33
C ARG A 188 1.45 -16.95 1.83
N GLU A 189 2.29 -17.65 1.09
CA GLU A 189 2.39 -17.50 -0.37
C GLU A 189 1.10 -17.85 -1.09
N GLN A 190 0.36 -18.85 -0.60
CA GLN A 190 -0.91 -19.28 -1.17
C GLN A 190 -2.03 -18.24 -1.02
N ALA A 191 -1.94 -17.35 -0.02
CA ALA A 191 -2.86 -16.24 0.16
C ALA A 191 -2.47 -15.06 -0.75
N ALA A 192 -2.57 -15.27 -2.07
CA ALA A 192 -2.17 -14.31 -3.08
C ALA A 192 -3.33 -13.42 -3.53
N VAL A 193 -3.03 -12.14 -3.76
CA VAL A 193 -3.93 -11.16 -4.39
C VAL A 193 -3.27 -10.53 -5.61
N VAL A 194 -4.09 -10.05 -6.56
CA VAL A 194 -3.60 -9.34 -7.76
C VAL A 194 -3.73 -7.83 -7.55
N HIS A 195 -2.65 -7.10 -7.68
CA HIS A 195 -2.60 -5.64 -7.53
C HIS A 195 -2.78 -4.94 -8.87
N ARG A 196 -3.71 -3.99 -8.94
CA ARG A 196 -3.92 -3.10 -10.10
C ARG A 196 -2.96 -1.92 -10.04
N ASN A 197 -2.07 -1.83 -10.99
CA ASN A 197 -1.01 -0.85 -11.02
C ASN A 197 -1.49 0.55 -11.46
N ARG A 198 -0.68 1.58 -11.17
CA ARG A 198 -0.93 2.95 -11.62
C ARG A 198 -0.84 3.04 -13.14
N THR A 199 -1.84 3.64 -13.77
CA THR A 199 -1.99 3.73 -15.22
C THR A 199 -1.27 4.93 -15.86
N THR A 200 -0.55 5.76 -15.08
CA THR A 200 0.24 6.87 -15.61
C THR A 200 1.60 6.97 -14.94
N ILE A 201 2.63 7.30 -15.71
CA ILE A 201 3.99 7.52 -15.20
C ILE A 201 3.99 8.61 -14.11
N ALA A 202 3.24 9.69 -14.28
CA ALA A 202 3.15 10.76 -13.29
C ALA A 202 2.62 10.27 -11.93
N ARG A 203 1.58 9.44 -11.91
CA ARG A 203 1.05 8.84 -10.67
C ARG A 203 2.03 7.85 -10.05
N MET A 204 2.72 7.06 -10.88
CA MET A 204 3.76 6.13 -10.43
C MET A 204 4.93 6.90 -9.78
N LEU A 205 5.45 7.95 -10.41
CA LEU A 205 6.52 8.80 -9.84
C LEU A 205 6.04 9.51 -8.56
N GLY A 206 4.81 10.03 -8.53
CA GLY A 206 4.20 10.61 -7.33
C GLY A 206 4.09 9.62 -6.18
N GLN A 207 3.83 8.33 -6.46
CA GLN A 207 3.88 7.27 -5.46
C GLN A 207 5.31 7.06 -4.94
N ARG A 208 6.34 7.08 -5.81
CA ARG A 208 7.75 6.97 -5.40
C ARG A 208 8.18 8.15 -4.53
N VAL A 209 7.75 9.37 -4.84
CA VAL A 209 7.96 10.55 -3.96
C VAL A 209 7.35 10.32 -2.58
N ARG A 210 6.11 9.85 -2.51
CA ARG A 210 5.44 9.52 -1.25
C ARG A 210 6.19 8.45 -0.45
N HIS A 211 6.66 7.39 -1.12
CA HIS A 211 7.46 6.33 -0.48
C HIS A 211 8.80 6.87 0.04
N GLY A 212 9.44 7.81 -0.69
CA GLY A 212 10.64 8.49 -0.23
C GLY A 212 10.42 9.28 1.06
N ALA A 213 9.29 9.98 1.19
CA ALA A 213 8.92 10.68 2.42
C ALA A 213 8.75 9.70 3.60
N GLY A 214 8.11 8.56 3.37
CA GLY A 214 8.01 7.46 4.33
C GLY A 214 9.37 6.91 4.74
N ALA A 215 10.23 6.65 3.77
CA ALA A 215 11.58 6.15 4.02
C ALA A 215 12.44 7.12 4.85
N ALA A 216 12.31 8.43 4.62
CA ALA A 216 13.01 9.44 5.44
C ALA A 216 12.47 9.47 6.87
N TRP A 217 11.17 9.29 7.07
CA TRP A 217 10.54 9.21 8.38
C TRP A 217 10.99 7.93 9.11
N LEU A 218 10.95 6.77 8.44
CA LEU A 218 11.41 5.48 8.98
C LEU A 218 12.89 5.52 9.37
N SER A 219 13.77 6.09 8.53
CA SER A 219 15.21 6.18 8.84
C SER A 219 15.52 7.02 10.08
N ARG A 220 14.65 7.98 10.43
CA ARG A 220 14.79 8.76 11.69
C ARG A 220 14.28 7.97 12.89
N ARG A 221 13.21 7.21 12.74
CA ARG A 221 12.61 6.43 13.81
C ARG A 221 13.36 5.12 14.07
N TRP A 222 13.88 4.51 13.00
CA TRP A 222 14.57 3.24 12.97
C TRP A 222 15.90 3.39 12.24
N PRO A 223 16.97 3.85 12.95
CA PRO A 223 18.29 4.05 12.35
C PRO A 223 18.81 2.76 11.68
N GLY A 224 19.26 2.89 10.43
CA GLY A 224 19.73 1.75 9.62
C GLY A 224 18.68 1.05 8.76
N ALA A 225 17.37 1.26 9.01
CA ALA A 225 16.32 0.54 8.27
C ALA A 225 16.30 0.86 6.75
N LEU A 226 16.47 2.11 6.38
CA LEU A 226 16.41 2.57 4.98
C LEU A 226 17.50 3.60 4.69
N PRO A 227 18.76 3.20 4.48
CA PRO A 227 19.89 4.11 4.26
C PRO A 227 19.70 4.94 2.99
N ARG A 228 20.29 6.14 2.97
CA ARG A 228 20.31 7.01 1.78
C ARG A 228 21.32 6.53 0.77
N ARG A 229 20.97 6.62 -0.51
CA ARG A 229 21.92 6.39 -1.60
C ARG A 229 22.87 7.59 -1.77
N ARG A 230 24.12 7.33 -2.15
CA ARG A 230 25.10 8.39 -2.47
C ARG A 230 24.72 9.02 -3.81
N ARG A 231 24.47 10.33 -3.85
CA ARG A 231 24.01 11.06 -5.05
C ARG A 231 24.91 10.94 -6.28
N PRO A 232 26.27 11.07 -6.18
CA PRO A 232 27.14 10.91 -7.34
C PRO A 232 27.04 9.51 -7.98
N GLY A 233 27.03 8.47 -7.16
CA GLY A 233 26.85 7.09 -7.65
C GLY A 233 25.50 6.88 -8.30
N LEU A 234 24.44 7.49 -7.73
CA LEU A 234 23.11 7.42 -8.30
C LEU A 234 23.03 8.12 -9.67
N ALA A 235 23.63 9.30 -9.84
CA ALA A 235 23.67 10.01 -11.11
C ALA A 235 24.36 9.18 -12.19
N LEU A 236 25.57 8.66 -11.90
CA LEU A 236 26.29 7.80 -12.82
C LEU A 236 25.50 6.54 -13.20
N TRP A 237 24.89 5.87 -12.20
CA TRP A 237 24.06 4.71 -12.44
C TRP A 237 22.85 5.04 -13.33
N SER A 238 22.16 6.15 -13.06
CA SER A 238 21.00 6.58 -13.86
C SER A 238 21.37 6.88 -15.30
N THR A 239 22.51 7.53 -15.52
CA THR A 239 23.03 7.79 -16.89
C THR A 239 23.33 6.49 -17.61
N ARG A 240 24.01 5.54 -16.96
CA ARG A 240 24.31 4.22 -17.55
C ARG A 240 23.01 3.46 -17.89
N ARG A 241 22.01 3.48 -17.00
CA ARG A 241 20.70 2.86 -17.26
C ARG A 241 19.99 3.51 -18.46
N ALA A 242 19.97 4.85 -18.54
CA ALA A 242 19.37 5.56 -19.67
C ALA A 242 20.05 5.22 -21.00
N VAL A 243 21.39 5.22 -21.04
CA VAL A 243 22.16 4.81 -22.25
C VAL A 243 21.85 3.36 -22.63
N HIS A 244 21.75 2.46 -21.65
CA HIS A 244 21.37 1.07 -21.90
C HIS A 244 19.96 0.97 -22.48
N GLY A 245 18.98 1.70 -21.92
CA GLY A 245 17.62 1.76 -22.42
C GLY A 245 17.52 2.29 -23.86
N ILE A 246 18.29 3.33 -24.21
CA ILE A 246 18.37 3.86 -25.58
C ILE A 246 18.92 2.81 -26.55
N LYS A 247 19.99 2.09 -26.14
CA LYS A 247 20.55 1.01 -26.95
C LYS A 247 19.58 -0.16 -27.12
N ALA A 248 18.82 -0.50 -26.07
CA ALA A 248 17.79 -1.52 -26.13
C ALA A 248 16.67 -1.12 -27.09
N ALA A 249 16.20 0.13 -27.03
CA ALA A 249 15.22 0.67 -27.97
C ALA A 249 15.67 0.57 -29.43
N ALA A 250 16.94 0.89 -29.70
CA ALA A 250 17.52 0.78 -31.05
C ALA A 250 17.59 -0.68 -31.58
N ARG A 251 17.60 -1.67 -30.66
CA ARG A 251 17.55 -3.11 -31.00
C ARG A 251 16.12 -3.68 -31.06
N GLY A 252 15.09 -2.85 -30.77
CA GLY A 252 13.70 -3.30 -30.69
C GLY A 252 13.30 -3.96 -29.38
N ASP A 253 14.19 -4.02 -28.39
CA ASP A 253 13.89 -4.55 -27.05
C ASP A 253 13.15 -3.51 -26.21
N ARG A 254 11.83 -3.55 -26.32
CA ARG A 254 10.92 -2.55 -25.72
C ARG A 254 10.87 -2.63 -24.19
N ASP A 255 10.95 -3.82 -23.62
CA ASP A 255 10.88 -4.00 -22.16
C ASP A 255 12.17 -3.50 -21.48
N GLU A 256 13.33 -3.87 -22.01
CA GLU A 256 14.61 -3.39 -21.47
C GLU A 256 14.79 -1.88 -21.74
N ALA A 257 14.26 -1.35 -22.86
CA ALA A 257 14.21 0.09 -23.10
C ALA A 257 13.36 0.80 -22.03
N LEU A 258 12.17 0.30 -21.74
CA LEU A 258 11.29 0.84 -20.72
C LEU A 258 11.94 0.84 -19.33
N LEU A 259 12.54 -0.29 -18.93
CA LEU A 259 13.29 -0.41 -17.67
C LEU A 259 14.43 0.60 -17.62
N GLY A 260 15.27 0.65 -18.66
CA GLY A 260 16.43 1.53 -18.71
C GLY A 260 16.06 3.01 -18.61
N LEU A 261 14.97 3.42 -19.26
CA LEU A 261 14.52 4.81 -19.27
C LEU A 261 13.80 5.23 -17.99
N LEU A 262 13.07 4.33 -17.32
CA LEU A 262 12.27 4.65 -16.12
C LEU A 262 12.97 4.36 -14.79
N ASP A 263 14.01 3.50 -14.75
CA ASP A 263 14.72 3.18 -13.52
C ASP A 263 15.33 4.44 -12.86
N GLY A 264 16.02 5.27 -13.62
CA GLY A 264 16.59 6.53 -13.13
C GLY A 264 15.54 7.46 -12.55
N PRO A 265 14.53 7.89 -13.31
CA PRO A 265 13.44 8.75 -12.84
C PRO A 265 12.72 8.22 -11.59
N THR A 266 12.46 6.92 -11.50
CA THR A 266 11.77 6.31 -10.33
C THR A 266 12.62 6.36 -9.07
N VAL A 267 13.93 6.09 -9.17
CA VAL A 267 14.85 6.18 -8.04
C VAL A 267 15.07 7.63 -7.61
N TRP A 268 15.21 8.57 -8.56
CA TRP A 268 15.30 9.98 -8.22
C TRP A 268 14.03 10.53 -7.59
N ALA A 269 12.84 10.15 -8.08
CA ALA A 269 11.58 10.51 -7.45
C ALA A 269 11.52 10.04 -5.98
N PHE A 270 12.00 8.83 -5.69
CA PHE A 270 12.10 8.31 -4.33
C PHE A 270 13.10 9.13 -3.47
N GLU A 271 14.31 9.40 -3.95
CA GLU A 271 15.31 10.14 -3.19
C GLU A 271 14.94 11.62 -2.99
N LEU A 272 14.30 12.26 -3.97
CA LEU A 272 13.73 13.60 -3.81
C LEU A 272 12.55 13.59 -2.82
N GLY A 273 11.77 12.53 -2.83
CA GLY A 273 10.69 12.32 -1.87
C GLY A 273 11.14 12.34 -0.41
N ARG A 274 12.39 11.95 -0.13
CA ARG A 274 12.98 12.05 1.22
C ARG A 274 13.09 13.48 1.76
N LEU A 275 12.93 14.48 0.91
CA LEU A 275 12.90 15.91 1.29
C LEU A 275 11.49 16.40 1.60
N VAL A 276 10.46 15.62 1.29
CA VAL A 276 9.05 15.97 1.46
C VAL A 276 8.57 15.53 2.84
N PRO A 277 7.79 16.35 3.58
CA PRO A 277 7.18 15.95 4.85
C PRO A 277 6.24 14.74 4.70
N ASN A 278 6.38 13.75 5.58
CA ASN A 278 5.51 12.56 5.63
C ASN A 278 4.26 12.80 6.49
N ARG A 279 3.47 13.81 6.14
CA ARG A 279 2.22 14.17 6.84
C ARG A 279 1.06 14.26 5.85
N PRO A 280 -0.20 14.08 6.31
CA PRO A 280 -1.37 14.39 5.51
C PRO A 280 -1.32 15.81 4.98
N PHE A 281 -1.86 16.05 3.79
CA PHE A 281 -2.07 17.43 3.36
C PHE A 281 -3.04 18.13 4.31
N PRO A 282 -2.82 19.42 4.62
CA PRO A 282 -3.80 20.19 5.39
C PRO A 282 -5.14 20.14 4.65
N ARG A 283 -6.23 20.02 5.42
CA ARG A 283 -7.58 20.14 4.85
C ARG A 283 -7.68 21.49 4.17
N PRO A 284 -8.24 21.62 2.95
CA PRO A 284 -8.72 22.90 2.49
C PRO A 284 -9.74 23.37 3.54
N VAL A 285 -9.45 24.50 4.16
CA VAL A 285 -10.41 25.16 5.08
C VAL A 285 -11.64 25.46 4.21
N PRO A 286 -12.85 24.93 4.54
CA PRO A 286 -14.04 25.28 3.79
C PRO A 286 -14.13 26.80 3.84
N ALA A 287 -14.25 27.44 2.66
CA ALA A 287 -14.47 28.87 2.58
C ALA A 287 -15.65 29.22 3.51
N ARG A 288 -15.41 30.08 4.49
CA ARG A 288 -16.47 30.57 5.37
C ARG A 288 -17.56 31.13 4.43
N ARG A 289 -18.70 30.46 4.38
CA ARG A 289 -19.88 31.04 3.76
C ARG A 289 -20.09 32.36 4.50
N SER A 290 -19.82 33.46 3.82
CA SER A 290 -20.23 34.78 4.29
C SER A 290 -21.73 34.71 4.54
N ARG A 291 -22.13 34.84 5.81
CA ARG A 291 -23.53 35.08 6.14
C ARG A 291 -23.86 36.39 5.41
N ALA A 292 -24.53 36.29 4.28
CA ALA A 292 -25.22 37.42 3.69
C ALA A 292 -26.21 37.90 4.74
N GLY A 293 -25.99 39.12 5.20
CA GLY A 293 -26.82 39.74 6.19
C GLY A 293 -28.26 39.81 5.68
N SER A 294 -29.19 39.23 6.42
CA SER A 294 -30.59 39.58 6.38
C SER A 294 -30.70 40.92 7.11
N GLY A 295 -30.58 41.99 6.37
CA GLY A 295 -30.99 43.32 6.79
C GLY A 295 -32.22 43.73 5.98
N GLY A 296 -33.27 44.13 6.61
CA GLY A 296 -34.43 44.81 6.04
C GLY A 296 -35.73 44.20 6.49
#